data_66d17e226fd9a3e093e5cb9220c7ef2a
#
_entry.id   66d17e226fd9a3e093e5cb9220c7ef2a
#
_cell.length_a   1.000
_cell.length_b   1.000
_cell.length_c   1.000
_cell.angle_alpha   90.00
_cell.angle_beta   90.00
_cell.angle_gamma   90.00
#
_symmetry.space_group_name_H-M   'P 1'
#
loop_
_entity.id
_entity.type
_entity.pdbx_description
1 polymer ?
#
loop_
_entity_poly.entity_id
_entity_poly.type
_entity_poly.pdbx_seq_one_letter_code
_entity_poly.pdbx_strand_id
1 'polypeptide(L)'
;MKRRQFIQAAGAGALLASATGCASIGGKARPQVVVVGGGYGGATAARYVRMWSEGTIDVTLIEPDAGFISCPLSNLVLGGSRSIADLSLSYDALANKQGVRILRDTVTSIDVDKRTLALAGGQTLSYDRLIVSPGVEFMWDQLPGMLKPGARETVLHAWKAGVQTVALRAQLEAMPDGGVFAMTIPPAPYRCPPGPYERASQIAFYFSRHKPKSKVLILDANDDVVSKGPLFKKVWKDRYGGIIEYRPSSRTADIDAGTRTAVSELGDQVRADVLNVIPPQRAGAIAVQSGLTNANGRWCGVDFLSFESTQAKNIHVLGDAIQVSPLMPKSAHMANQHAKVCAAAVVDMLNGRAPDPHPMLTNTCYSFVSDKDVIHVASVHAYSAEQKTLLVVSGSGGVSTGPSALEGEYAMNWARNIWADTLGA
;
A
#
# COMPACT_ATOMS: atom_id res chain seq x y z
N MET A 1 -16.91 69.72 -40.45
CA MET A 1 -16.01 68.52 -40.35
C MET A 1 -16.51 67.40 -41.30
N LYS A 2 -15.67 67.06 -42.28
CA LYS A 2 -16.05 66.07 -43.31
C LYS A 2 -15.93 64.62 -42.73
N ARG A 3 -16.90 63.76 -43.04
CA ARG A 3 -16.98 62.37 -42.56
C ARG A 3 -15.67 61.58 -42.58
N ARG A 4 -14.75 61.90 -43.48
CA ARG A 4 -13.42 61.29 -43.56
C ARG A 4 -12.47 61.61 -42.40
N GLN A 5 -12.60 62.81 -41.80
CA GLN A 5 -11.73 63.20 -40.65
C GLN A 5 -12.19 62.54 -39.34
N PHE A 6 -13.49 62.20 -39.23
CA PHE A 6 -13.99 61.47 -38.08
C PHE A 6 -13.59 60.01 -38.06
N ILE A 7 -13.51 59.37 -39.22
CA ILE A 7 -13.03 57.99 -39.37
C ILE A 7 -11.53 57.85 -39.12
N GLN A 8 -10.73 58.84 -39.47
CA GLN A 8 -9.30 58.84 -39.17
C GLN A 8 -8.97 59.11 -37.70
N ALA A 9 -9.77 59.90 -37.00
CA ALA A 9 -9.64 60.10 -35.55
C ALA A 9 -10.11 58.89 -34.73
N ALA A 10 -11.15 58.14 -35.20
CA ALA A 10 -11.61 56.91 -34.55
C ALA A 10 -10.63 55.74 -34.78
N GLY A 11 -9.92 55.68 -35.93
CA GLY A 11 -8.94 54.66 -36.23
C GLY A 11 -7.63 54.77 -35.40
N ALA A 12 -7.22 55.99 -35.05
CA ALA A 12 -6.02 56.23 -34.25
C ALA A 12 -6.25 55.96 -32.74
N GLY A 13 -7.49 56.09 -32.27
CA GLY A 13 -7.87 55.73 -30.88
C GLY A 13 -7.98 54.22 -30.63
N ALA A 14 -8.31 53.46 -31.67
CA ALA A 14 -8.44 52.01 -31.54
C ALA A 14 -7.10 51.25 -31.55
N LEU A 15 -6.04 51.84 -32.11
CA LEU A 15 -4.68 51.27 -32.14
C LEU A 15 -3.86 51.56 -30.87
N LEU A 16 -4.27 52.53 -30.04
CA LEU A 16 -3.66 52.80 -28.73
C LEU A 16 -4.33 52.02 -27.59
N ALA A 17 -5.56 51.50 -27.79
CA ALA A 17 -6.24 50.67 -26.79
C ALA A 17 -5.89 49.18 -26.87
N SER A 18 -5.20 48.74 -27.94
CA SER A 18 -4.75 47.34 -28.09
C SER A 18 -3.32 47.07 -27.57
N ALA A 19 -2.63 48.08 -27.07
CA ALA A 19 -1.28 47.96 -26.49
C ALA A 19 -1.25 48.01 -24.95
N THR A 20 -2.43 48.15 -24.29
CA THR A 20 -2.54 48.10 -22.85
C THR A 20 -3.49 47.00 -22.44
N GLY A 21 -2.91 45.83 -22.15
CA GLY A 21 -3.73 44.88 -21.42
C GLY A 21 -3.61 43.45 -21.80
N CYS A 22 -2.44 42.90 -21.84
CA CYS A 22 -2.20 41.66 -21.15
C CYS A 22 -1.58 41.97 -19.78
N ALA A 23 -2.26 42.79 -18.97
CA ALA A 23 -2.14 42.63 -17.54
C ALA A 23 -2.71 41.23 -17.30
N SER A 24 -1.84 40.21 -17.19
CA SER A 24 -2.13 38.99 -16.51
C SER A 24 -2.75 39.41 -15.18
N ILE A 25 -4.08 39.21 -15.04
CA ILE A 25 -4.70 39.19 -13.74
C ILE A 25 -3.84 38.16 -13.00
N GLY A 26 -3.00 38.62 -12.08
CA GLY A 26 -2.11 37.82 -11.28
C GLY A 26 -2.96 36.90 -10.41
N GLY A 27 -3.52 35.86 -11.00
CA GLY A 27 -4.10 34.74 -10.28
C GLY A 27 -2.96 34.16 -9.46
N LYS A 28 -3.10 34.20 -8.15
CA LYS A 28 -2.18 33.56 -7.23
C LYS A 28 -1.94 32.13 -7.76
N ALA A 29 -0.69 31.75 -8.01
CA ALA A 29 -0.37 30.42 -8.52
C ALA A 29 -1.05 29.37 -7.62
N ARG A 30 -1.67 28.39 -8.22
CA ARG A 30 -2.34 27.34 -7.46
C ARG A 30 -1.32 26.58 -6.62
N PRO A 31 -1.64 26.26 -5.35
CA PRO A 31 -0.78 25.42 -4.54
C PRO A 31 -0.49 24.09 -5.23
N GLN A 32 0.74 23.60 -5.08
CA GLN A 32 1.23 22.38 -5.69
C GLN A 32 1.35 21.29 -4.64
N VAL A 33 0.57 20.21 -4.77
CA VAL A 33 0.73 19.00 -3.98
C VAL A 33 1.34 17.91 -4.85
N VAL A 34 2.47 17.39 -4.40
CA VAL A 34 3.10 16.23 -5.05
C VAL A 34 2.86 14.99 -4.19
N VAL A 35 2.49 13.89 -4.82
CA VAL A 35 2.24 12.60 -4.18
C VAL A 35 3.21 11.57 -4.75
N VAL A 36 3.94 10.87 -3.89
CA VAL A 36 4.92 9.82 -4.25
C VAL A 36 4.35 8.45 -3.90
N GLY A 37 4.20 7.61 -4.92
CA GLY A 37 3.65 6.26 -4.83
C GLY A 37 2.15 6.19 -5.11
N GLY A 38 1.78 5.38 -6.11
CA GLY A 38 0.40 5.22 -6.62
C GLY A 38 -0.38 4.07 -5.99
N GLY A 39 0.07 3.52 -4.84
CA GLY A 39 -0.67 2.49 -4.10
C GLY A 39 -1.95 3.02 -3.45
N TYR A 40 -2.58 2.20 -2.60
CA TYR A 40 -3.84 2.56 -1.92
C TYR A 40 -3.79 3.91 -1.20
N GLY A 41 -2.67 4.24 -0.54
CA GLY A 41 -2.53 5.51 0.15
C GLY A 41 -2.39 6.68 -0.81
N GLY A 42 -1.38 6.65 -1.68
CA GLY A 42 -1.06 7.83 -2.51
C GLY A 42 -2.10 8.11 -3.58
N ALA A 43 -2.62 7.10 -4.28
CA ALA A 43 -3.69 7.30 -5.26
C ALA A 43 -4.96 7.87 -4.62
N THR A 44 -5.35 7.37 -3.43
CA THR A 44 -6.46 7.93 -2.66
C THR A 44 -6.17 9.38 -2.26
N ALA A 45 -4.98 9.68 -1.71
CA ALA A 45 -4.62 11.04 -1.31
C ALA A 45 -4.68 12.01 -2.50
N ALA A 46 -4.09 11.63 -3.64
CA ALA A 46 -4.11 12.45 -4.85
C ALA A 46 -5.53 12.77 -5.31
N ARG A 47 -6.41 11.76 -5.34
CA ARG A 47 -7.82 11.93 -5.66
C ARG A 47 -8.52 12.89 -4.72
N TYR A 48 -8.40 12.65 -3.41
CA TYR A 48 -9.17 13.38 -2.40
C TYR A 48 -8.67 14.82 -2.22
N VAL A 49 -7.37 15.11 -2.39
CA VAL A 49 -6.87 16.49 -2.44
C VAL A 49 -7.51 17.25 -3.63
N ARG A 50 -7.57 16.65 -4.81
CA ARG A 50 -8.23 17.26 -5.97
C ARG A 50 -9.70 17.50 -5.75
N MET A 51 -10.41 16.48 -5.24
CA MET A 51 -11.84 16.52 -5.03
C MET A 51 -12.24 17.55 -3.97
N TRP A 52 -11.62 17.51 -2.79
CA TRP A 52 -12.00 18.38 -1.67
C TRP A 52 -11.48 19.80 -1.79
N SER A 53 -10.48 20.04 -2.62
CA SER A 53 -10.09 21.40 -3.01
C SER A 53 -10.93 21.96 -4.15
N GLU A 54 -11.92 21.24 -4.65
CA GLU A 54 -12.73 21.64 -5.82
C GLU A 54 -11.83 22.06 -7.02
N GLY A 55 -10.67 21.39 -7.15
CA GLY A 55 -9.71 21.63 -8.20
C GLY A 55 -8.86 22.90 -8.03
N THR A 56 -8.91 23.59 -6.90
CA THR A 56 -8.05 24.79 -6.64
C THR A 56 -6.61 24.47 -6.30
N ILE A 57 -6.29 23.21 -5.99
CA ILE A 57 -4.95 22.69 -5.73
C ILE A 57 -4.53 21.80 -6.91
N ASP A 58 -3.36 22.02 -7.47
CA ASP A 58 -2.80 21.16 -8.49
C ASP A 58 -2.11 19.97 -7.84
N VAL A 59 -2.42 18.75 -8.33
CA VAL A 59 -1.91 17.49 -7.77
C VAL A 59 -1.15 16.71 -8.83
N THR A 60 0.09 16.36 -8.52
CA THR A 60 0.93 15.47 -9.34
C THR A 60 1.19 14.17 -8.57
N LEU A 61 0.79 13.04 -9.12
CA LEU A 61 1.10 11.70 -8.62
C LEU A 61 2.28 11.13 -9.40
N ILE A 62 3.34 10.72 -8.69
CA ILE A 62 4.53 10.09 -9.27
C ILE A 62 4.48 8.60 -8.94
N GLU A 63 4.42 7.77 -9.99
CA GLU A 63 4.34 6.31 -9.89
C GLU A 63 5.06 5.68 -11.10
N PRO A 64 6.07 4.83 -10.88
CA PRO A 64 6.79 4.20 -11.98
C PRO A 64 5.96 3.15 -12.74
N ASP A 65 5.07 2.45 -12.05
CA ASP A 65 4.29 1.37 -12.65
C ASP A 65 3.18 1.89 -13.57
N ALA A 66 2.95 1.19 -14.68
CA ALA A 66 1.96 1.57 -15.69
C ALA A 66 0.52 1.48 -15.18
N GLY A 67 0.26 0.64 -14.19
CA GLY A 67 -1.05 0.42 -13.62
C GLY A 67 -1.00 0.04 -12.15
N PHE A 68 -2.13 0.16 -11.51
CA PHE A 68 -2.33 -0.26 -10.14
C PHE A 68 -2.55 -1.77 -10.08
N ILE A 69 -1.83 -2.48 -9.21
CA ILE A 69 -2.08 -3.91 -8.94
C ILE A 69 -2.45 -4.06 -7.47
N SER A 70 -3.64 -4.59 -7.22
CA SER A 70 -4.14 -4.81 -5.86
C SER A 70 -3.40 -5.94 -5.16
N CYS A 71 -2.80 -5.65 -3.99
CA CYS A 71 -2.29 -6.70 -3.10
C CYS A 71 -3.39 -7.48 -2.37
N PRO A 72 -4.45 -6.85 -1.82
CA PRO A 72 -5.66 -7.58 -1.45
C PRO A 72 -6.17 -8.44 -2.61
N LEU A 73 -6.62 -9.66 -2.29
CA LEU A 73 -7.04 -10.72 -3.21
C LEU A 73 -5.90 -11.42 -3.98
N SER A 74 -4.64 -10.97 -3.91
CA SER A 74 -3.54 -11.63 -4.66
C SER A 74 -3.28 -13.07 -4.22
N ASN A 75 -3.63 -13.47 -3.02
CA ASN A 75 -3.57 -14.85 -2.59
C ASN A 75 -4.57 -15.77 -3.33
N LEU A 76 -5.67 -15.22 -3.86
CA LEU A 76 -6.61 -15.96 -4.72
C LEU A 76 -5.97 -16.37 -6.06
N VAL A 77 -4.97 -15.63 -6.53
CA VAL A 77 -4.16 -16.02 -7.71
C VAL A 77 -3.33 -17.27 -7.37
N LEU A 78 -2.74 -17.33 -6.17
CA LEU A 78 -2.00 -18.51 -5.71
C LEU A 78 -2.92 -19.70 -5.51
N GLY A 79 -4.14 -19.49 -5.02
CA GLY A 79 -5.19 -20.51 -4.91
C GLY A 79 -5.77 -20.95 -6.25
N GLY A 80 -5.56 -20.19 -7.33
CA GLY A 80 -6.04 -20.51 -8.68
C GLY A 80 -7.48 -20.09 -8.97
N SER A 81 -8.13 -19.31 -8.09
CA SER A 81 -9.50 -18.82 -8.31
C SER A 81 -9.57 -17.44 -8.96
N ARG A 82 -8.43 -16.76 -9.14
CA ARG A 82 -8.29 -15.46 -9.84
C ARG A 82 -7.02 -15.44 -10.67
N SER A 83 -6.96 -14.51 -11.62
CA SER A 83 -5.77 -14.15 -12.37
C SER A 83 -5.20 -12.80 -11.88
N ILE A 84 -3.96 -12.50 -12.23
CA ILE A 84 -3.38 -11.19 -11.92
C ILE A 84 -4.08 -10.06 -12.68
N ALA A 85 -4.66 -10.34 -13.84
CA ALA A 85 -5.43 -9.39 -14.63
C ALA A 85 -6.68 -8.90 -13.88
N ASP A 86 -7.34 -9.77 -13.10
CA ASP A 86 -8.50 -9.42 -12.27
C ASP A 86 -8.17 -8.39 -11.17
N LEU A 87 -6.88 -8.22 -10.87
CA LEU A 87 -6.37 -7.34 -9.81
C LEU A 87 -5.65 -6.10 -10.37
N SER A 88 -5.56 -6.00 -11.71
CA SER A 88 -4.84 -4.93 -12.41
C SER A 88 -5.82 -3.87 -12.88
N LEU A 89 -5.61 -2.62 -12.48
CA LEU A 89 -6.47 -1.49 -12.79
C LEU A 89 -5.66 -0.32 -13.39
N SER A 90 -6.35 0.58 -14.10
CA SER A 90 -5.75 1.77 -14.69
C SER A 90 -5.82 2.99 -13.76
N TYR A 91 -4.87 3.91 -13.91
CA TYR A 91 -4.92 5.25 -13.34
C TYR A 91 -5.72 6.26 -14.20
N ASP A 92 -6.31 5.83 -15.32
CA ASP A 92 -6.95 6.74 -16.29
C ASP A 92 -8.07 7.59 -15.68
N ALA A 93 -8.85 7.03 -14.76
CA ALA A 93 -9.90 7.79 -14.12
C ALA A 93 -9.35 8.88 -13.18
N LEU A 94 -8.24 8.64 -12.48
CA LEU A 94 -7.54 9.67 -11.70
C LEU A 94 -7.08 10.82 -12.60
N ALA A 95 -6.52 10.52 -13.77
CA ALA A 95 -6.06 11.53 -14.70
C ALA A 95 -7.24 12.28 -15.36
N ASN A 96 -8.14 11.53 -15.98
CA ASN A 96 -9.14 12.09 -16.92
C ASN A 96 -10.40 12.62 -16.21
N LYS A 97 -10.82 11.99 -15.08
CA LYS A 97 -12.03 12.41 -14.34
C LYS A 97 -11.70 13.27 -13.12
N GLN A 98 -10.56 13.00 -12.44
CA GLN A 98 -10.20 13.73 -11.22
C GLN A 98 -9.19 14.86 -11.47
N GLY A 99 -8.57 14.91 -12.67
CA GLY A 99 -7.61 15.95 -13.03
C GLY A 99 -6.28 15.85 -12.25
N VAL A 100 -5.89 14.65 -11.84
CA VAL A 100 -4.57 14.37 -11.24
C VAL A 100 -3.55 14.19 -12.37
N ARG A 101 -2.46 14.93 -12.33
CA ARG A 101 -1.34 14.74 -13.26
C ARG A 101 -0.56 13.49 -12.86
N ILE A 102 -0.54 12.48 -13.72
CA ILE A 102 0.25 11.25 -13.49
C ILE A 102 1.61 11.39 -14.16
N LEU A 103 2.70 11.24 -13.40
CA LEU A 103 4.05 11.11 -13.92
C LEU A 103 4.57 9.70 -13.70
N ARG A 104 4.86 9.01 -14.80
CA ARG A 104 5.48 7.68 -14.77
C ARG A 104 6.98 7.81 -14.61
N ASP A 105 7.41 7.95 -13.37
CA ASP A 105 8.82 8.12 -13.02
C ASP A 105 9.08 7.67 -11.58
N THR A 106 10.34 7.59 -11.21
CA THR A 106 10.80 7.23 -9.86
C THR A 106 11.42 8.44 -9.19
N VAL A 107 11.00 8.72 -7.95
CA VAL A 107 11.65 9.75 -7.12
C VAL A 107 12.96 9.20 -6.60
N THR A 108 14.06 9.91 -6.89
CA THR A 108 15.42 9.51 -6.49
C THR A 108 15.92 10.25 -5.25
N SER A 109 15.43 11.46 -5.00
CA SER A 109 15.76 12.22 -3.79
C SER A 109 14.69 13.26 -3.46
N ILE A 110 14.63 13.66 -2.19
CA ILE A 110 13.80 14.74 -1.67
C ILE A 110 14.72 15.71 -0.94
N ASP A 111 14.74 16.97 -1.38
CA ASP A 111 15.38 18.09 -0.69
C ASP A 111 14.33 18.79 0.17
N VAL A 112 14.36 18.52 1.48
CA VAL A 112 13.38 19.01 2.45
C VAL A 112 13.44 20.52 2.58
N ASP A 113 14.63 21.10 2.58
CA ASP A 113 14.86 22.54 2.80
C ASP A 113 14.40 23.36 1.60
N LYS A 114 14.73 22.90 0.39
CA LYS A 114 14.32 23.56 -0.86
C LYS A 114 12.89 23.22 -1.28
N ARG A 115 12.24 22.26 -0.64
CA ARG A 115 10.94 21.71 -1.03
C ARG A 115 10.92 21.27 -2.49
N THR A 116 11.91 20.49 -2.89
CA THR A 116 12.01 19.92 -4.23
C THR A 116 12.26 18.42 -4.16
N LEU A 117 11.95 17.74 -5.24
CA LEU A 117 12.30 16.33 -5.42
C LEU A 117 12.85 16.11 -6.83
N ALA A 118 13.82 15.21 -6.94
CA ALA A 118 14.42 14.80 -8.21
C ALA A 118 13.82 13.47 -8.69
N LEU A 119 13.62 13.38 -9.99
CA LEU A 119 13.13 12.17 -10.68
C LEU A 119 14.26 11.48 -11.43
N ALA A 120 14.15 10.17 -11.62
CA ALA A 120 15.12 9.38 -12.39
C ALA A 120 15.23 9.87 -13.84
N GLY A 121 14.15 10.40 -14.44
CA GLY A 121 14.15 11.03 -15.75
C GLY A 121 14.83 12.41 -15.81
N GLY A 122 15.44 12.88 -14.72
CA GLY A 122 16.20 14.14 -14.65
C GLY A 122 15.35 15.38 -14.35
N GLN A 123 14.03 15.26 -14.25
CA GLN A 123 13.16 16.38 -13.89
C GLN A 123 13.25 16.66 -12.39
N THR A 124 13.18 17.95 -12.01
CA THR A 124 13.00 18.38 -10.62
C THR A 124 11.63 19.05 -10.48
N LEU A 125 10.91 18.69 -9.42
CA LEU A 125 9.60 19.26 -9.09
C LEU A 125 9.67 19.98 -7.75
N SER A 126 9.02 21.13 -7.65
CA SER A 126 8.77 21.83 -6.38
C SER A 126 7.38 21.50 -5.85
N TYR A 127 7.17 21.68 -4.55
CA TYR A 127 5.89 21.43 -3.89
C TYR A 127 5.63 22.44 -2.75
N ASP A 128 4.36 22.72 -2.51
CA ASP A 128 3.90 23.39 -1.28
C ASP A 128 3.67 22.37 -0.16
N ARG A 129 3.14 21.18 -0.54
CA ARG A 129 3.01 20.01 0.32
C ARG A 129 3.41 18.75 -0.46
N LEU A 130 4.10 17.85 0.23
CA LEU A 130 4.52 16.56 -0.30
C LEU A 130 3.84 15.44 0.49
N ILE A 131 3.22 14.49 -0.20
CA ILE A 131 2.66 13.27 0.39
C ILE A 131 3.50 12.08 -0.07
N VAL A 132 4.13 11.38 0.88
CA VAL A 132 5.01 10.25 0.63
C VAL A 132 4.31 8.97 1.07
N SER A 133 3.92 8.13 0.11
CA SER A 133 3.23 6.85 0.34
C SER A 133 3.99 5.69 -0.32
N PRO A 134 5.24 5.41 0.10
CA PRO A 134 6.16 4.53 -0.61
C PRO A 134 5.94 3.04 -0.27
N GLY A 135 4.98 2.75 0.60
CA GLY A 135 4.75 1.40 1.12
C GLY A 135 5.93 0.87 1.93
N VAL A 136 6.25 -0.42 1.76
CA VAL A 136 7.36 -1.08 2.45
C VAL A 136 8.49 -1.46 1.53
N GLU A 137 9.70 -1.46 2.07
CA GLU A 137 10.90 -2.08 1.51
C GLU A 137 11.25 -3.34 2.30
N PHE A 138 11.88 -4.31 1.65
CA PHE A 138 12.34 -5.55 2.25
C PHE A 138 13.77 -5.43 2.76
N MET A 139 14.00 -5.89 3.99
CA MET A 139 15.31 -5.88 4.65
C MET A 139 16.07 -7.17 4.29
N TRP A 140 16.52 -7.25 3.03
CA TRP A 140 17.24 -8.41 2.52
C TRP A 140 18.58 -8.67 3.21
N ASP A 141 19.19 -7.63 3.79
CA ASP A 141 20.39 -7.69 4.60
C ASP A 141 20.23 -8.61 5.83
N GLN A 142 19.00 -8.85 6.28
CA GLN A 142 18.69 -9.80 7.36
C GLN A 142 18.59 -11.26 6.90
N LEU A 143 18.72 -11.52 5.60
CA LEU A 143 18.70 -12.85 4.99
C LEU A 143 19.85 -12.93 3.97
N PRO A 144 21.13 -13.09 4.43
CA PRO A 144 22.31 -12.94 3.59
C PRO A 144 22.33 -13.81 2.33
N GLY A 145 21.80 -15.04 2.41
CA GLY A 145 21.68 -15.93 1.26
C GLY A 145 20.81 -15.39 0.14
N MET A 146 19.86 -14.49 0.45
CA MET A 146 19.00 -13.83 -0.54
C MET A 146 19.69 -12.66 -1.27
N LEU A 147 20.91 -12.29 -0.88
CA LEU A 147 21.75 -11.31 -1.58
C LEU A 147 22.58 -11.95 -2.69
N LYS A 148 22.67 -13.29 -2.74
CA LYS A 148 23.40 -14.01 -3.79
C LYS A 148 22.72 -13.84 -5.16
N PRO A 149 23.47 -13.79 -6.26
CA PRO A 149 22.90 -13.71 -7.61
C PRO A 149 21.92 -14.86 -7.87
N GLY A 150 20.75 -14.56 -8.45
CA GLY A 150 19.70 -15.52 -8.78
C GLY A 150 18.85 -16.00 -7.60
N ALA A 151 19.17 -15.60 -6.36
CA ALA A 151 18.45 -16.08 -5.18
C ALA A 151 17.00 -15.60 -5.16
N ARG A 152 16.74 -14.33 -5.51
CA ARG A 152 15.40 -13.71 -5.49
C ARG A 152 14.53 -14.11 -6.69
N GLU A 153 15.11 -14.66 -7.73
CA GLU A 153 14.44 -15.26 -8.88
C GLU A 153 14.05 -16.70 -8.60
N THR A 154 14.77 -17.39 -7.74
CA THR A 154 14.52 -18.79 -7.34
C THR A 154 13.56 -18.88 -6.17
N VAL A 155 13.83 -18.09 -5.11
CA VAL A 155 13.03 -18.05 -3.87
C VAL A 155 12.24 -16.74 -3.86
N LEU A 156 10.95 -16.86 -4.11
CA LEU A 156 10.08 -15.70 -4.33
C LEU A 156 9.44 -15.23 -3.03
N HIS A 157 9.31 -13.90 -2.87
CA HIS A 157 8.49 -13.34 -1.80
C HIS A 157 7.00 -13.26 -2.17
N ALA A 158 6.68 -12.90 -3.42
CA ALA A 158 5.32 -12.63 -3.90
C ALA A 158 4.47 -11.79 -2.91
N TRP A 159 5.14 -10.89 -2.15
CA TRP A 159 4.51 -10.05 -1.13
C TRP A 159 4.12 -8.66 -1.66
N LYS A 160 4.63 -8.30 -2.83
CA LYS A 160 4.08 -7.26 -3.71
C LYS A 160 3.39 -7.99 -4.86
N ALA A 161 2.10 -7.73 -5.07
CA ALA A 161 1.34 -8.36 -6.15
C ALA A 161 1.91 -7.98 -7.52
N GLY A 162 1.93 -8.92 -8.45
CA GLY A 162 2.48 -8.72 -9.78
C GLY A 162 3.18 -9.96 -10.31
N VAL A 163 4.29 -9.77 -11.01
CA VAL A 163 5.03 -10.84 -11.71
C VAL A 163 5.46 -11.98 -10.78
N GLN A 164 5.88 -11.67 -9.54
CA GLN A 164 6.24 -12.72 -8.58
C GLN A 164 5.04 -13.53 -8.08
N THR A 165 3.84 -12.97 -8.05
CA THR A 165 2.62 -13.72 -7.72
C THR A 165 2.34 -14.78 -8.79
N VAL A 166 2.46 -14.41 -10.06
CA VAL A 166 2.31 -15.33 -11.19
C VAL A 166 3.40 -16.39 -11.19
N ALA A 167 4.65 -15.97 -10.97
CA ALA A 167 5.80 -16.90 -10.92
C ALA A 167 5.68 -17.91 -9.76
N LEU A 168 5.24 -17.46 -8.56
CA LEU A 168 5.01 -18.37 -7.44
C LEU A 168 3.85 -19.34 -7.73
N ARG A 169 2.78 -18.88 -8.39
CA ARG A 169 1.70 -19.76 -8.85
C ARG A 169 2.24 -20.84 -9.81
N ALA A 170 3.07 -20.46 -10.75
CA ALA A 170 3.70 -21.41 -11.70
C ALA A 170 4.58 -22.44 -10.97
N GLN A 171 5.35 -22.04 -9.94
CA GLN A 171 6.11 -22.98 -9.11
C GLN A 171 5.20 -23.97 -8.38
N LEU A 172 4.04 -23.53 -7.84
CA LEU A 172 3.06 -24.40 -7.18
C LEU A 172 2.43 -25.42 -8.16
N GLU A 173 2.17 -24.99 -9.39
CA GLU A 173 1.63 -25.85 -10.46
C GLU A 173 2.67 -26.89 -10.91
N ALA A 174 3.93 -26.51 -11.05
CA ALA A 174 5.01 -27.40 -11.46
C ALA A 174 5.47 -28.39 -10.36
N MET A 175 5.19 -28.07 -9.09
CA MET A 175 5.54 -28.95 -7.95
C MET A 175 4.83 -30.29 -8.07
N PRO A 176 5.50 -31.46 -7.85
CA PRO A 176 4.82 -32.76 -7.86
C PRO A 176 3.81 -32.89 -6.72
N ASP A 177 2.79 -33.76 -6.88
CA ASP A 177 1.95 -34.18 -5.75
C ASP A 177 2.79 -34.94 -4.73
N GLY A 178 2.69 -34.57 -3.46
CA GLY A 178 3.55 -35.03 -2.38
C GLY A 178 4.71 -34.09 -2.07
N GLY A 179 4.92 -33.02 -2.87
CA GLY A 179 5.91 -31.99 -2.60
C GLY A 179 5.56 -31.08 -1.41
N VAL A 180 6.55 -30.37 -0.92
CA VAL A 180 6.43 -29.44 0.21
C VAL A 180 6.55 -28.00 -0.26
N PHE A 181 5.51 -27.19 0.02
CA PHE A 181 5.58 -25.76 0.00
C PHE A 181 5.93 -25.27 1.42
N ALA A 182 7.02 -24.53 1.59
CA ALA A 182 7.34 -23.87 2.86
C ALA A 182 7.27 -22.36 2.73
N MET A 183 6.76 -21.68 3.75
CA MET A 183 6.68 -20.23 3.82
C MET A 183 7.29 -19.72 5.12
N THR A 184 8.19 -18.72 5.03
CA THR A 184 8.72 -18.02 6.20
C THR A 184 7.96 -16.73 6.44
N ILE A 185 7.62 -16.46 7.70
CA ILE A 185 6.93 -15.24 8.14
C ILE A 185 7.89 -14.45 9.05
N PRO A 186 8.13 -13.15 8.78
CA PRO A 186 9.02 -12.34 9.60
C PRO A 186 8.38 -11.95 10.94
N PRO A 187 9.17 -11.49 11.93
CA PRO A 187 8.59 -10.91 13.14
C PRO A 187 7.76 -9.66 12.83
N ALA A 188 6.64 -9.50 13.54
CA ALA A 188 5.81 -8.31 13.44
C ALA A 188 6.58 -7.04 13.90
N PRO A 189 6.22 -5.83 13.45
CA PRO A 189 5.14 -5.52 12.49
C PRO A 189 5.58 -5.68 11.04
N TYR A 190 4.68 -6.20 10.22
CA TYR A 190 4.81 -6.28 8.76
C TYR A 190 3.48 -5.96 8.09
N ARG A 191 3.50 -5.66 6.79
CA ARG A 191 2.30 -5.35 6.01
C ARG A 191 1.38 -6.56 5.91
N CYS A 192 0.05 -6.33 6.03
CA CYS A 192 -1.01 -7.32 5.92
C CYS A 192 -0.86 -8.47 6.95
N PRO A 193 -1.05 -8.21 8.25
CA PRO A 193 -0.86 -9.21 9.30
C PRO A 193 -1.56 -10.55 9.06
N PRO A 194 -2.81 -10.64 8.53
CA PRO A 194 -3.44 -11.93 8.23
C PRO A 194 -2.98 -12.56 6.92
N GLY A 195 -2.26 -11.83 6.06
CA GLY A 195 -1.94 -12.24 4.69
C GLY A 195 -1.17 -13.56 4.56
N PRO A 196 -0.15 -13.85 5.39
CA PRO A 196 0.55 -15.13 5.30
C PRO A 196 -0.35 -16.32 5.60
N TYR A 197 -1.22 -16.21 6.58
CA TYR A 197 -2.13 -17.28 7.01
C TYR A 197 -3.26 -17.50 6.00
N GLU A 198 -3.74 -16.44 5.35
CA GLU A 198 -4.61 -16.52 4.18
C GLU A 198 -3.89 -17.23 3.02
N ARG A 199 -2.62 -16.87 2.73
CA ARG A 199 -1.82 -17.52 1.68
C ARG A 199 -1.70 -19.00 1.92
N ALA A 200 -1.38 -19.42 3.14
CA ALA A 200 -1.32 -20.84 3.51
C ALA A 200 -2.65 -21.54 3.28
N SER A 201 -3.76 -20.92 3.66
CA SER A 201 -5.11 -21.46 3.45
C SER A 201 -5.45 -21.59 1.96
N GLN A 202 -5.09 -20.59 1.13
CA GLN A 202 -5.33 -20.64 -0.32
C GLN A 202 -4.49 -21.71 -1.02
N ILE A 203 -3.25 -21.90 -0.62
CA ILE A 203 -2.39 -22.94 -1.18
C ILE A 203 -2.88 -24.33 -0.72
N ALA A 204 -3.27 -24.47 0.54
CA ALA A 204 -3.86 -25.72 1.04
C ALA A 204 -5.20 -26.05 0.35
N PHE A 205 -6.03 -25.04 0.06
CA PHE A 205 -7.23 -25.21 -0.75
C PHE A 205 -6.89 -25.74 -2.15
N TYR A 206 -5.88 -25.17 -2.81
CA TYR A 206 -5.39 -25.67 -4.10
C TYR A 206 -4.87 -27.10 -4.00
N PHE A 207 -4.06 -27.42 -2.98
CA PHE A 207 -3.51 -28.76 -2.77
C PHE A 207 -4.60 -29.79 -2.49
N SER A 208 -5.59 -29.48 -1.67
CA SER A 208 -6.68 -30.41 -1.36
C SER A 208 -7.44 -30.89 -2.60
N ARG A 209 -7.41 -30.12 -3.69
CA ARG A 209 -8.09 -30.44 -4.96
C ARG A 209 -7.17 -31.03 -6.03
N HIS A 210 -5.92 -30.60 -6.07
CA HIS A 210 -5.02 -30.91 -7.18
C HIS A 210 -3.76 -31.69 -6.78
N LYS A 211 -3.36 -31.62 -5.50
CA LYS A 211 -2.13 -32.21 -4.98
C LYS A 211 -2.33 -32.68 -3.53
N PRO A 212 -3.22 -33.66 -3.29
CA PRO A 212 -3.70 -34.00 -1.93
C PRO A 212 -2.64 -34.60 -1.01
N LYS A 213 -1.51 -35.07 -1.55
CA LYS A 213 -0.38 -35.59 -0.76
C LYS A 213 0.61 -34.51 -0.35
N SER A 214 0.51 -33.32 -0.95
CA SER A 214 1.43 -32.20 -0.71
C SER A 214 1.19 -31.52 0.64
N LYS A 215 2.22 -30.80 1.13
CA LYS A 215 2.21 -30.12 2.43
C LYS A 215 2.43 -28.64 2.29
N VAL A 216 1.81 -27.87 3.19
CA VAL A 216 2.07 -26.46 3.44
C VAL A 216 2.69 -26.33 4.81
N LEU A 217 3.95 -25.93 4.87
CA LEU A 217 4.69 -25.70 6.11
C LEU A 217 4.84 -24.21 6.35
N ILE A 218 4.38 -23.73 7.50
CA ILE A 218 4.47 -22.33 7.92
C ILE A 218 5.54 -22.19 8.99
N LEU A 219 6.62 -21.48 8.69
CA LEU A 219 7.70 -21.14 9.61
C LEU A 219 7.48 -19.68 10.08
N ASP A 220 6.84 -19.51 11.22
CA ASP A 220 6.45 -18.21 11.73
C ASP A 220 7.41 -17.74 12.81
N ALA A 221 8.01 -16.56 12.63
CA ALA A 221 8.89 -15.96 13.62
C ALA A 221 8.14 -15.44 14.87
N ASN A 222 6.82 -15.37 14.82
CA ASN A 222 5.97 -14.92 15.92
C ASN A 222 5.53 -16.11 16.79
N ASP A 223 5.20 -15.84 18.05
CA ASP A 223 4.80 -16.87 19.02
C ASP A 223 3.43 -17.47 18.72
N ASP A 224 2.61 -16.78 17.97
CA ASP A 224 1.31 -17.25 17.48
C ASP A 224 0.89 -16.50 16.21
N VAL A 225 -0.20 -16.94 15.60
CA VAL A 225 -0.87 -16.28 14.47
C VAL A 225 -1.28 -14.86 14.88
N VAL A 226 -0.65 -13.85 14.26
CA VAL A 226 -0.75 -12.45 14.71
C VAL A 226 -2.11 -11.79 14.41
N SER A 227 -2.97 -12.43 13.65
CA SER A 227 -4.32 -11.92 13.34
C SER A 227 -5.29 -13.05 13.06
N LYS A 228 -6.47 -13.03 13.72
CA LYS A 228 -7.53 -14.04 13.56
C LYS A 228 -7.07 -15.48 13.89
N GLY A 229 -6.11 -15.64 14.82
CA GLY A 229 -5.48 -16.92 15.12
C GLY A 229 -6.43 -18.06 15.37
N PRO A 230 -7.41 -17.94 16.30
CA PRO A 230 -8.38 -19.01 16.56
C PRO A 230 -9.17 -19.44 15.33
N LEU A 231 -9.55 -18.49 14.45
CA LEU A 231 -10.30 -18.78 13.23
C LEU A 231 -9.45 -19.51 12.20
N PHE A 232 -8.22 -19.05 11.93
CA PHE A 232 -7.32 -19.75 11.00
C PHE A 232 -6.99 -21.16 11.48
N LYS A 233 -6.61 -21.32 12.75
CA LYS A 233 -6.28 -22.64 13.33
C LYS A 233 -7.47 -23.61 13.26
N LYS A 234 -8.70 -23.12 13.51
CA LYS A 234 -9.91 -23.93 13.37
C LYS A 234 -10.12 -24.35 11.91
N VAL A 235 -9.99 -23.43 10.95
CA VAL A 235 -10.10 -23.77 9.51
C VAL A 235 -9.06 -24.80 9.11
N TRP A 236 -7.80 -24.62 9.51
CA TRP A 236 -6.72 -25.55 9.18
C TRP A 236 -6.99 -26.95 9.73
N LYS A 237 -7.44 -27.03 10.98
CA LYS A 237 -7.80 -28.29 11.60
C LYS A 237 -8.98 -28.97 10.89
N ASP A 238 -10.05 -28.22 10.62
CA ASP A 238 -11.32 -28.80 10.14
C ASP A 238 -11.30 -29.12 8.63
N ARG A 239 -10.56 -28.31 7.82
CA ARG A 239 -10.60 -28.42 6.35
C ARG A 239 -9.28 -28.87 5.73
N TYR A 240 -8.14 -28.58 6.36
CA TYR A 240 -6.80 -28.80 5.83
C TYR A 240 -5.92 -29.62 6.77
N GLY A 241 -6.54 -30.35 7.68
CA GLY A 241 -5.83 -31.27 8.56
C GLY A 241 -4.98 -32.26 7.76
N GLY A 242 -3.71 -32.38 8.13
CA GLY A 242 -2.76 -33.18 7.38
C GLY A 242 -2.15 -32.50 6.14
N ILE A 243 -2.63 -31.32 5.69
CA ILE A 243 -1.98 -30.51 4.65
C ILE A 243 -1.16 -29.38 5.26
N ILE A 244 -1.72 -28.62 6.22
CA ILE A 244 -1.02 -27.48 6.86
C ILE A 244 -0.33 -27.94 8.14
N GLU A 245 0.94 -27.61 8.24
CA GLU A 245 1.74 -27.68 9.46
C GLU A 245 2.19 -26.28 9.85
N TYR A 246 1.86 -25.83 11.07
CA TYR A 246 2.20 -24.52 11.59
C TYR A 246 3.25 -24.63 12.69
N ARG A 247 4.39 -23.95 12.49
CA ARG A 247 5.49 -23.86 13.45
C ARG A 247 5.65 -22.42 13.91
N PRO A 248 5.13 -22.06 15.09
CA PRO A 248 5.40 -20.75 15.71
C PRO A 248 6.84 -20.67 16.22
N SER A 249 7.28 -19.48 16.62
CA SER A 249 8.63 -19.19 17.17
C SER A 249 9.75 -19.75 16.30
N SER A 250 9.52 -19.83 14.97
CA SER A 250 10.43 -20.42 13.99
C SER A 250 11.08 -19.30 13.13
N ARG A 251 11.87 -18.45 13.77
CA ARG A 251 12.52 -17.34 13.10
C ARG A 251 13.60 -17.85 12.13
N THR A 252 13.47 -17.43 10.88
CA THR A 252 14.43 -17.72 9.82
C THR A 252 15.56 -16.70 9.89
N ALA A 253 16.80 -17.20 9.98
CA ALA A 253 18.03 -16.40 10.01
C ALA A 253 18.67 -16.27 8.63
N ASP A 254 18.55 -17.31 7.78
CA ASP A 254 19.10 -17.28 6.43
C ASP A 254 18.37 -18.22 5.47
N ILE A 255 18.66 -18.08 4.18
CA ILE A 255 18.09 -18.87 3.09
C ILE A 255 19.22 -19.40 2.19
N ASP A 256 19.27 -20.70 1.97
CA ASP A 256 19.98 -21.28 0.84
C ASP A 256 19.02 -21.40 -0.36
N ALA A 257 19.12 -20.46 -1.28
CA ALA A 257 18.26 -20.44 -2.46
C ALA A 257 18.57 -21.59 -3.44
N GLY A 258 19.81 -22.06 -3.49
CA GLY A 258 20.24 -23.15 -4.39
C GLY A 258 19.56 -24.47 -4.03
N THR A 259 19.41 -24.76 -2.75
CA THR A 259 18.74 -25.97 -2.24
C THR A 259 17.30 -25.72 -1.80
N ARG A 260 16.81 -24.46 -1.86
CA ARG A 260 15.51 -24.02 -1.32
C ARG A 260 15.36 -24.40 0.16
N THR A 261 16.37 -24.07 0.96
CA THR A 261 16.39 -24.40 2.39
C THR A 261 16.30 -23.12 3.22
N ALA A 262 15.35 -23.07 4.16
CA ALA A 262 15.29 -22.07 5.21
C ALA A 262 16.10 -22.55 6.41
N VAL A 263 16.95 -21.67 6.97
CA VAL A 263 17.79 -21.94 8.14
C VAL A 263 17.28 -21.09 9.30
N SER A 264 16.92 -21.74 10.41
CA SER A 264 16.45 -21.05 11.62
C SER A 264 17.61 -20.43 12.41
N GLU A 265 17.29 -19.52 13.37
CA GLU A 265 18.28 -18.98 14.30
C GLU A 265 18.94 -20.05 15.18
N LEU A 266 18.30 -21.20 15.35
CA LEU A 266 18.84 -22.35 16.11
C LEU A 266 19.66 -23.31 15.23
N GLY A 267 19.75 -23.03 13.92
CA GLY A 267 20.47 -23.85 12.95
C GLY A 267 19.67 -24.97 12.32
N ASP A 268 18.37 -25.08 12.64
CA ASP A 268 17.49 -26.07 11.99
C ASP A 268 17.34 -25.72 10.51
N GLN A 269 17.32 -26.76 9.68
CA GLN A 269 17.19 -26.62 8.23
C GLN A 269 15.88 -27.22 7.74
N VAL A 270 15.14 -26.45 6.97
CA VAL A 270 13.89 -26.88 6.33
C VAL A 270 14.01 -26.71 4.82
N ARG A 271 14.16 -27.83 4.12
CA ARG A 271 14.16 -27.88 2.66
C ARG A 271 12.73 -28.01 2.12
N ALA A 272 12.44 -27.33 1.02
CA ALA A 272 11.13 -27.37 0.34
C ALA A 272 11.28 -27.51 -1.18
N ASP A 273 10.24 -28.02 -1.84
CA ASP A 273 10.14 -28.02 -3.30
C ASP A 273 9.82 -26.62 -3.84
N VAL A 274 8.99 -25.89 -3.10
CA VAL A 274 8.72 -24.47 -3.31
C VAL A 274 8.92 -23.72 -1.98
N LEU A 275 9.89 -22.79 -1.96
CA LEU A 275 10.16 -21.96 -0.80
C LEU A 275 9.70 -20.52 -1.06
N ASN A 276 8.79 -20.02 -0.23
CA ASN A 276 8.27 -18.65 -0.26
C ASN A 276 8.77 -17.88 0.96
N VAL A 277 9.53 -16.82 0.74
CA VAL A 277 10.14 -16.04 1.82
C VAL A 277 9.48 -14.68 1.91
N ILE A 278 8.80 -14.39 3.01
CA ILE A 278 8.33 -13.03 3.32
C ILE A 278 9.42 -12.35 4.14
N PRO A 279 10.18 -11.39 3.58
CA PRO A 279 11.30 -10.79 4.30
C PRO A 279 10.83 -9.83 5.39
N PRO A 280 11.67 -9.52 6.40
CA PRO A 280 11.47 -8.39 7.28
C PRO A 280 11.32 -7.09 6.50
N GLN A 281 10.59 -6.12 7.07
CA GLN A 281 10.14 -4.92 6.34
C GLN A 281 10.47 -3.64 7.11
N ARG A 282 10.69 -2.57 6.35
CA ARG A 282 10.80 -1.18 6.81
C ARG A 282 10.05 -0.25 5.85
N ALA A 283 9.97 1.04 6.16
CA ALA A 283 9.44 2.06 5.26
C ALA A 283 10.15 2.01 3.90
N GLY A 284 9.42 2.32 2.82
CA GLY A 284 9.96 2.29 1.47
C GLY A 284 11.21 3.17 1.31
N ALA A 285 12.13 2.78 0.42
CA ALA A 285 13.48 3.31 0.28
C ALA A 285 13.57 4.84 0.28
N ILE A 286 12.68 5.52 -0.45
CA ILE A 286 12.70 6.98 -0.52
C ILE A 286 12.46 7.65 0.84
N ALA A 287 11.63 7.06 1.71
CA ALA A 287 11.41 7.60 3.06
C ALA A 287 12.66 7.41 3.95
N VAL A 288 13.34 6.28 3.81
CA VAL A 288 14.61 6.01 4.52
C VAL A 288 15.70 6.95 4.05
N GLN A 289 15.91 7.07 2.74
CA GLN A 289 16.95 7.90 2.12
C GLN A 289 16.77 9.40 2.42
N SER A 290 15.52 9.84 2.58
CA SER A 290 15.19 11.23 2.89
C SER A 290 15.16 11.56 4.40
N GLY A 291 15.59 10.62 5.26
CA GLY A 291 15.65 10.84 6.72
C GLY A 291 14.29 10.95 7.42
N LEU A 292 13.21 10.43 6.80
CA LEU A 292 11.86 10.50 7.37
C LEU A 292 11.59 9.40 8.41
N THR A 293 12.48 8.39 8.51
CA THR A 293 12.35 7.29 9.47
C THR A 293 12.98 7.64 10.80
N ASN A 294 12.20 7.58 11.88
CA ASN A 294 12.65 7.89 13.24
C ASN A 294 12.08 6.96 14.32
N ALA A 295 11.26 5.99 13.93
CA ALA A 295 10.69 5.02 14.85
C ALA A 295 11.33 3.64 14.64
N ASN A 296 12.03 3.13 15.67
CA ASN A 296 12.72 1.84 15.68
C ASN A 296 13.69 1.62 14.49
N GLY A 297 14.22 2.70 13.91
CA GLY A 297 15.06 2.65 12.70
C GLY A 297 14.36 2.13 11.43
N ARG A 298 13.04 1.94 11.47
CA ARG A 298 12.27 1.26 10.41
C ARG A 298 11.11 2.08 9.86
N TRP A 299 10.42 2.89 10.69
CA TRP A 299 9.15 3.51 10.35
C TRP A 299 9.17 5.02 10.50
N CYS A 300 8.29 5.71 9.80
CA CYS A 300 8.15 7.16 9.88
C CYS A 300 7.17 7.54 11.00
N GLY A 301 7.60 8.38 11.93
CA GLY A 301 6.73 9.02 12.90
C GLY A 301 5.92 10.13 12.26
N VAL A 302 4.63 10.22 12.57
CA VAL A 302 3.70 11.21 12.02
C VAL A 302 2.78 11.79 13.10
N ASP A 303 2.29 12.98 12.87
CA ASP A 303 1.13 13.53 13.56
C ASP A 303 -0.15 12.94 12.97
N PHE A 304 -0.93 12.19 13.73
CA PHE A 304 -2.13 11.50 13.26
C PHE A 304 -3.30 12.41 12.90
N LEU A 305 -3.24 13.72 13.20
CA LEU A 305 -4.24 14.69 12.72
C LEU A 305 -4.05 15.07 11.25
N SER A 306 -2.80 15.01 10.77
CA SER A 306 -2.44 15.47 9.43
C SER A 306 -1.57 14.50 8.64
N PHE A 307 -1.04 13.48 9.30
CA PHE A 307 0.03 12.61 8.80
C PHE A 307 1.31 13.37 8.42
N GLU A 308 1.48 14.63 8.90
CA GLU A 308 2.73 15.37 8.72
C GLU A 308 3.86 14.65 9.47
N SER A 309 5.01 14.53 8.81
CA SER A 309 6.19 13.90 9.38
C SER A 309 6.67 14.64 10.61
N THR A 310 7.04 13.92 11.67
CA THR A 310 7.67 14.53 12.85
C THR A 310 9.12 14.96 12.60
N GLN A 311 9.70 14.62 11.43
CA GLN A 311 11.07 14.98 11.04
C GLN A 311 11.13 16.14 10.06
N ALA A 312 10.08 16.35 9.24
CA ALA A 312 10.12 17.29 8.14
C ALA A 312 8.78 18.00 7.98
N LYS A 313 8.80 19.34 8.01
CA LYS A 313 7.62 20.19 7.77
C LYS A 313 7.20 20.12 6.31
N ASN A 314 5.88 20.24 6.08
CA ASN A 314 5.25 20.20 4.75
C ASN A 314 5.39 18.86 4.01
N ILE A 315 5.87 17.82 4.69
CA ILE A 315 5.95 16.44 4.18
C ILE A 315 5.04 15.55 5.04
N HIS A 316 4.11 14.88 4.40
CA HIS A 316 3.17 13.94 5.02
C HIS A 316 3.55 12.52 4.61
N VAL A 317 3.55 11.59 5.55
CA VAL A 317 3.82 10.17 5.26
C VAL A 317 2.62 9.34 5.66
N LEU A 318 2.20 8.41 4.81
CA LEU A 318 1.02 7.59 5.07
C LEU A 318 1.14 6.15 4.56
N GLY A 319 0.17 5.32 4.92
CA GLY A 319 0.13 3.91 4.57
C GLY A 319 1.13 3.07 5.38
N ASP A 320 1.67 2.04 4.75
CA ASP A 320 2.49 1.05 5.44
C ASP A 320 3.86 1.57 5.90
N ALA A 321 4.30 2.74 5.44
CA ALA A 321 5.59 3.34 5.80
C ALA A 321 5.63 3.96 7.20
N ILE A 322 4.48 4.26 7.80
CA ILE A 322 4.43 4.94 9.10
C ILE A 322 4.62 3.99 10.29
N GLN A 323 5.05 4.54 11.42
CA GLN A 323 4.84 3.90 12.72
C GLN A 323 3.35 3.93 13.02
N VAL A 324 2.71 2.78 12.99
CA VAL A 324 1.27 2.68 13.28
C VAL A 324 0.99 2.90 14.75
N SER A 325 -0.20 3.40 15.06
CA SER A 325 -0.72 3.50 16.42
C SER A 325 -0.96 2.09 17.02
N PRO A 326 -1.13 1.99 18.35
CA PRO A 326 -1.39 0.71 19.00
C PRO A 326 -2.56 -0.06 18.35
N LEU A 327 -2.36 -1.34 18.08
CA LEU A 327 -3.33 -2.26 17.46
C LEU A 327 -3.80 -1.89 16.05
N MET A 328 -3.26 -0.84 15.45
CA MET A 328 -3.56 -0.47 14.07
C MET A 328 -2.79 -1.37 13.11
N PRO A 329 -3.45 -2.07 12.17
CA PRO A 329 -2.75 -2.90 11.21
C PRO A 329 -2.14 -2.06 10.06
N LYS A 330 -1.03 -2.53 9.51
CA LYS A 330 -0.56 -2.07 8.20
C LYS A 330 -1.40 -2.76 7.12
N SER A 331 -2.40 -2.07 6.58
CA SER A 331 -3.35 -2.64 5.61
C SER A 331 -3.69 -1.65 4.50
N ALA A 332 -4.17 -2.18 3.37
CA ALA A 332 -4.66 -1.37 2.25
C ALA A 332 -5.82 -0.45 2.67
N HIS A 333 -6.74 -0.96 3.52
CA HIS A 333 -7.86 -0.17 4.03
C HIS A 333 -7.36 0.98 4.90
N MET A 334 -6.44 0.71 5.84
CA MET A 334 -5.83 1.78 6.65
C MET A 334 -5.08 2.79 5.79
N ALA A 335 -4.31 2.36 4.79
CA ALA A 335 -3.63 3.27 3.88
C ALA A 335 -4.60 4.21 3.15
N ASN A 336 -5.76 3.70 2.71
CA ASN A 336 -6.83 4.49 2.14
C ASN A 336 -7.44 5.48 3.15
N GLN A 337 -7.65 5.05 4.41
CA GLN A 337 -8.18 5.91 5.47
C GLN A 337 -7.17 7.01 5.89
N HIS A 338 -5.88 6.66 6.04
CA HIS A 338 -4.80 7.63 6.28
C HIS A 338 -4.80 8.71 5.19
N ALA A 339 -4.97 8.29 3.95
CA ALA A 339 -4.98 9.20 2.80
C ALA A 339 -6.11 10.22 2.85
N LYS A 340 -7.30 9.82 3.29
CA LYS A 340 -8.45 10.73 3.43
C LYS A 340 -8.22 11.76 4.54
N VAL A 341 -7.77 11.33 5.71
CA VAL A 341 -7.42 12.26 6.81
C VAL A 341 -6.31 13.20 6.38
N CYS A 342 -5.25 12.69 5.75
CA CYS A 342 -4.15 13.50 5.23
C CYS A 342 -4.63 14.50 4.15
N ALA A 343 -5.45 14.07 3.21
CA ALA A 343 -5.96 14.94 2.15
C ALA A 343 -6.82 16.09 2.71
N ALA A 344 -7.72 15.80 3.66
CA ALA A 344 -8.50 16.83 4.34
C ALA A 344 -7.59 17.84 5.05
N ALA A 345 -6.62 17.34 5.83
CA ALA A 345 -5.67 18.17 6.54
C ALA A 345 -4.83 19.05 5.60
N VAL A 346 -4.32 18.47 4.49
CA VAL A 346 -3.54 19.21 3.48
C VAL A 346 -4.36 20.33 2.84
N VAL A 347 -5.63 20.04 2.48
CA VAL A 347 -6.55 21.06 1.93
C VAL A 347 -6.81 22.17 2.95
N ASP A 348 -7.09 21.80 4.20
CA ASP A 348 -7.32 22.79 5.27
C ASP A 348 -6.09 23.65 5.53
N MET A 349 -4.92 23.05 5.69
CA MET A 349 -3.66 23.76 5.97
C MET A 349 -3.26 24.70 4.82
N LEU A 350 -3.48 24.33 3.55
CA LEU A 350 -3.24 25.21 2.40
C LEU A 350 -4.23 26.37 2.31
N ASN A 351 -5.40 26.23 2.93
CA ASN A 351 -6.39 27.29 3.09
C ASN A 351 -6.30 28.05 4.43
N GLY A 352 -5.23 27.83 5.22
CA GLY A 352 -5.02 28.51 6.51
C GLY A 352 -5.93 28.02 7.64
N ARG A 353 -6.52 26.84 7.51
CA ARG A 353 -7.36 26.21 8.54
C ARG A 353 -6.58 25.13 9.29
N ALA A 354 -6.98 24.83 10.51
CA ALA A 354 -6.45 23.69 11.27
C ALA A 354 -7.05 22.38 10.75
N PRO A 355 -6.31 21.25 10.84
CA PRO A 355 -6.87 19.91 10.59
C PRO A 355 -8.02 19.57 11.54
N ASP A 356 -8.91 18.63 11.12
CA ASP A 356 -9.95 18.08 11.98
C ASP A 356 -9.33 17.51 13.28
N PRO A 357 -9.75 17.97 14.47
CA PRO A 357 -9.21 17.48 15.73
C PRO A 357 -9.74 16.09 16.15
N HIS A 358 -10.70 15.51 15.43
CA HIS A 358 -11.36 14.26 15.79
C HIS A 358 -11.42 13.23 14.64
N PRO A 359 -10.32 12.97 13.92
CA PRO A 359 -10.39 12.00 12.83
C PRO A 359 -10.71 10.60 13.34
N MET A 360 -11.53 9.90 12.57
CA MET A 360 -11.87 8.51 12.79
C MET A 360 -11.51 7.69 11.56
N LEU A 361 -10.92 6.52 11.79
CA LEU A 361 -10.49 5.60 10.74
C LEU A 361 -11.11 4.22 10.95
N THR A 362 -11.50 3.56 9.88
CA THR A 362 -12.05 2.22 9.92
C THR A 362 -11.13 1.23 9.23
N ASN A 363 -11.12 -0.01 9.72
CA ASN A 363 -10.40 -1.09 9.07
C ASN A 363 -11.26 -2.34 9.02
N THR A 364 -11.21 -3.03 7.89
CA THR A 364 -11.72 -4.41 7.75
C THR A 364 -10.71 -5.20 6.93
N CYS A 365 -10.25 -6.32 7.47
CA CYS A 365 -9.35 -7.24 6.77
C CYS A 365 -10.07 -8.56 6.54
N TYR A 366 -10.53 -8.77 5.31
CA TYR A 366 -11.07 -10.03 4.83
C TYR A 366 -9.93 -11.00 4.50
N SER A 367 -10.11 -12.28 4.78
CA SER A 367 -9.17 -13.34 4.41
C SER A 367 -9.92 -14.54 3.87
N PHE A 368 -9.63 -14.88 2.62
CA PHE A 368 -10.19 -16.05 1.98
C PHE A 368 -9.54 -17.33 2.50
N VAL A 369 -10.33 -18.25 3.00
CA VAL A 369 -9.89 -19.56 3.48
C VAL A 369 -10.25 -20.69 2.52
N SER A 370 -10.98 -20.38 1.45
CA SER A 370 -11.24 -21.20 0.26
C SER A 370 -11.43 -20.26 -0.95
N ASP A 371 -11.96 -20.76 -2.05
CA ASP A 371 -12.34 -19.96 -3.22
C ASP A 371 -13.47 -18.96 -2.94
N LYS A 372 -14.29 -19.20 -1.93
CA LYS A 372 -15.47 -18.40 -1.60
C LYS A 372 -15.65 -18.08 -0.12
N ASP A 373 -15.14 -18.93 0.79
CA ASP A 373 -15.36 -18.72 2.22
C ASP A 373 -14.31 -17.75 2.79
N VAL A 374 -14.78 -16.81 3.58
CA VAL A 374 -13.98 -15.72 4.15
C VAL A 374 -14.15 -15.64 5.66
N ILE A 375 -13.12 -15.22 6.34
CA ILE A 375 -13.13 -14.73 7.72
C ILE A 375 -12.63 -13.29 7.75
N HIS A 376 -13.18 -12.43 8.62
CA HIS A 376 -12.75 -11.04 8.74
C HIS A 376 -12.35 -10.63 10.16
N VAL A 377 -11.68 -9.52 10.25
CA VAL A 377 -11.50 -8.70 11.45
C VAL A 377 -11.76 -7.25 11.09
N ALA A 378 -12.51 -6.54 11.95
CA ALA A 378 -12.81 -5.13 11.79
C ALA A 378 -12.44 -4.35 13.05
N SER A 379 -12.12 -3.06 12.90
CA SER A 379 -11.84 -2.13 13.98
C SER A 379 -12.12 -0.69 13.56
N VAL A 380 -12.47 0.17 14.54
CA VAL A 380 -12.52 1.62 14.38
C VAL A 380 -11.47 2.24 15.30
N HIS A 381 -10.79 3.25 14.79
CA HIS A 381 -9.77 4.00 15.52
C HIS A 381 -10.18 5.47 15.58
N ALA A 382 -10.16 6.06 16.75
CA ALA A 382 -10.44 7.47 16.99
C ALA A 382 -9.23 8.17 17.61
N TYR A 383 -9.03 9.43 17.29
CA TYR A 383 -7.93 10.22 17.83
C TYR A 383 -8.14 10.53 19.30
N SER A 384 -7.11 10.27 20.12
CA SER A 384 -7.02 10.68 21.52
C SER A 384 -6.12 11.91 21.64
N ALA A 385 -6.71 13.04 22.00
CA ALA A 385 -5.94 14.29 22.20
C ALA A 385 -4.99 14.18 23.41
N GLU A 386 -5.34 13.38 24.43
CA GLU A 386 -4.49 13.12 25.60
C GLU A 386 -3.23 12.35 25.22
N GLN A 387 -3.37 11.27 24.44
CA GLN A 387 -2.25 10.41 24.05
C GLN A 387 -1.61 10.81 22.71
N LYS A 388 -2.20 11.79 22.01
CA LYS A 388 -1.77 12.26 20.67
C LYS A 388 -1.60 11.12 19.67
N THR A 389 -2.51 10.15 19.72
CA THR A 389 -2.48 8.96 18.86
C THR A 389 -3.90 8.47 18.55
N LEU A 390 -4.02 7.55 17.60
CA LEU A 390 -5.28 6.88 17.29
C LEU A 390 -5.42 5.63 18.17
N LEU A 391 -6.54 5.48 18.85
CA LEU A 391 -6.86 4.34 19.71
C LEU A 391 -8.05 3.58 19.16
N VAL A 392 -8.06 2.27 19.39
CA VAL A 392 -9.22 1.43 19.06
C VAL A 392 -10.41 1.85 19.94
N VAL A 393 -11.53 2.13 19.28
CA VAL A 393 -12.80 2.40 19.98
C VAL A 393 -13.35 1.07 20.53
N SER A 394 -13.54 0.99 21.81
CA SER A 394 -14.03 -0.22 22.46
C SER A 394 -15.40 -0.65 21.91
N GLY A 395 -15.56 -1.94 21.60
CA GLY A 395 -16.80 -2.50 21.05
C GLY A 395 -17.11 -2.14 19.59
N SER A 396 -16.23 -1.43 18.90
CA SER A 396 -16.46 -0.94 17.55
C SER A 396 -16.05 -1.92 16.44
N GLY A 397 -15.56 -3.06 16.79
CA GLY A 397 -15.04 -4.03 15.83
C GLY A 397 -15.42 -5.45 16.20
N GLY A 398 -14.71 -6.38 15.60
CA GLY A 398 -14.95 -7.79 15.89
C GLY A 398 -14.28 -8.69 14.84
N VAL A 399 -14.53 -9.97 15.02
CA VAL A 399 -14.10 -11.01 14.09
C VAL A 399 -15.31 -11.86 13.67
N SER A 400 -15.21 -12.54 12.56
CA SER A 400 -16.21 -13.53 12.11
C SER A 400 -16.47 -14.58 13.20
N THR A 401 -17.67 -15.11 13.24
CA THR A 401 -18.00 -16.29 14.06
C THR A 401 -17.47 -17.59 13.44
N GLY A 402 -17.18 -17.57 12.16
CA GLY A 402 -16.63 -18.67 11.36
C GLY A 402 -16.55 -18.32 9.89
N PRO A 403 -15.98 -19.20 9.05
CA PRO A 403 -15.91 -19.00 7.61
C PRO A 403 -17.31 -18.95 6.96
N SER A 404 -17.53 -17.98 6.08
CA SER A 404 -18.81 -17.75 5.43
C SER A 404 -18.65 -17.34 3.96
N ALA A 405 -19.45 -17.92 3.08
CA ALA A 405 -19.54 -17.50 1.68
C ALA A 405 -20.18 -16.11 1.54
N LEU A 406 -21.10 -15.74 2.43
CA LEU A 406 -21.65 -14.39 2.48
C LEU A 406 -20.59 -13.34 2.77
N GLU A 407 -19.65 -13.61 3.69
CA GLU A 407 -18.50 -12.73 3.89
C GLU A 407 -17.56 -12.70 2.68
N GLY A 408 -17.53 -13.76 1.87
CA GLY A 408 -16.84 -13.78 0.58
C GLY A 408 -17.44 -12.78 -0.41
N GLU A 409 -18.77 -12.69 -0.48
CA GLU A 409 -19.46 -11.65 -1.27
C GLU A 409 -19.15 -10.24 -0.75
N TYR A 410 -19.14 -10.05 0.57
CA TYR A 410 -18.76 -8.78 1.18
C TYR A 410 -17.31 -8.40 0.86
N ALA A 411 -16.38 -9.35 0.90
CA ALA A 411 -14.98 -9.12 0.56
C ALA A 411 -14.81 -8.69 -0.90
N MET A 412 -15.54 -9.32 -1.83
CA MET A 412 -15.51 -8.95 -3.25
C MET A 412 -16.15 -7.57 -3.51
N ASN A 413 -17.24 -7.24 -2.81
CA ASN A 413 -17.87 -5.94 -2.89
C ASN A 413 -16.97 -4.85 -2.29
N TRP A 414 -16.35 -5.13 -1.15
CA TRP A 414 -15.36 -4.25 -0.54
C TRP A 414 -14.20 -3.96 -1.50
N ALA A 415 -13.67 -4.98 -2.16
CA ALA A 415 -12.57 -4.80 -3.12
C ALA A 415 -12.96 -3.86 -4.27
N ARG A 416 -14.12 -4.08 -4.88
CA ARG A 416 -14.63 -3.19 -5.95
C ARG A 416 -14.82 -1.76 -5.45
N ASN A 417 -15.39 -1.60 -4.26
CA ASN A 417 -15.64 -0.29 -3.68
C ASN A 417 -14.33 0.45 -3.35
N ILE A 418 -13.35 -0.21 -2.73
CA ILE A 418 -12.08 0.45 -2.40
C ILE A 418 -11.25 0.77 -3.64
N TRP A 419 -11.35 -0.03 -4.72
CA TRP A 419 -10.70 0.30 -6.00
C TRP A 419 -11.34 1.53 -6.63
N ALA A 420 -12.68 1.59 -6.71
CA ALA A 420 -13.38 2.77 -7.20
C ALA A 420 -13.10 4.00 -6.33
N ASP A 421 -13.06 3.84 -5.02
CA ASP A 421 -12.73 4.91 -4.07
C ASP A 421 -11.26 5.39 -4.20
N THR A 422 -10.32 4.49 -4.46
CA THR A 422 -8.91 4.83 -4.61
C THR A 422 -8.60 5.48 -5.96
N LEU A 423 -9.19 4.96 -7.05
CA LEU A 423 -8.83 5.30 -8.42
C LEU A 423 -9.82 6.24 -9.11
N GLY A 424 -11.01 6.47 -8.54
CA GLY A 424 -12.04 7.33 -9.12
C GLY A 424 -12.76 6.70 -10.31
N ALA A 425 -12.71 5.38 -10.44
CA ALA A 425 -13.28 4.64 -11.56
C ALA A 425 -14.80 4.44 -11.40
#